data_814acf9a156d4b462ef2f48e72d81a17
#
_entry.id   814acf9a156d4b462ef2f48e72d81a17
#
_cell.length_a   1.000
_cell.length_b   1.000
_cell.length_c   1.000
_cell.angle_alpha   90.00
_cell.angle_beta   90.00
_cell.angle_gamma   90.00
#
_symmetry.space_group_name_H-M   'P 1'
#
loop_
_entity.id
_entity.type
_entity.pdbx_description
1 polymer ?
#
loop_
_entity_poly.entity_id
_entity_poly.type
_entity_poly.pdbx_seq_one_letter_code
_entity_poly.pdbx_strand_id
1 'polypeptide(L)'
;MTGNTVPSAFGLAMQELDGIIDVAKRLYSEDWERPAGLGEWTIAELGAHVAEIAWRQAEAFHRYRLATAEAPGPAPIPPDPRDLSERLACSADHLRSAAAHGFDETPAVPLPFAPLPASIAAQVIAIEYGVHRYDLHRAVDDITPLRADVAQLILDQAPVYLLMIGQPAPDGAGYRLRSDTLDMAIVRTDDQWQLAHTRDAVCTITGSDESLALFIMGRLPHDDARLDRSGPDAHGRFKTLFPGP
;
A
#
# COMPACT_ATOMS: atom_id res chain seq x y z
N MET A 1 -10.62 12.12 -15.09
CA MET A 1 -9.79 10.94 -14.73
C MET A 1 -8.57 10.94 -15.64
N THR A 2 -7.46 11.49 -15.21
CA THR A 2 -6.17 11.38 -15.91
C THR A 2 -5.68 9.96 -15.59
N GLY A 3 -5.86 9.05 -16.55
CA GLY A 3 -5.46 7.66 -16.38
C GLY A 3 -3.96 7.57 -16.11
N ASN A 4 -3.58 7.16 -14.91
CA ASN A 4 -2.21 6.76 -14.63
C ASN A 4 -1.88 5.58 -15.54
N THR A 5 -1.06 5.83 -16.55
CA THR A 5 -0.59 4.77 -17.44
C THR A 5 0.38 3.86 -16.70
N VAL A 6 0.46 2.58 -17.06
CA VAL A 6 1.39 1.60 -16.46
C VAL A 6 2.82 2.16 -16.33
N PRO A 7 3.41 2.81 -17.35
CA PRO A 7 4.74 3.41 -17.21
C PRO A 7 4.83 4.49 -16.14
N SER A 8 3.76 5.26 -15.91
CA SER A 8 3.70 6.31 -14.88
C SER A 8 3.65 5.74 -13.48
N ALA A 9 2.76 4.77 -13.22
CA ALA A 9 2.63 4.12 -11.92
C ALA A 9 3.88 3.30 -11.58
N PHE A 10 4.46 2.59 -12.55
CA PHE A 10 5.70 1.86 -12.35
C PHE A 10 6.89 2.79 -12.09
N GLY A 11 6.97 3.92 -12.80
CA GLY A 11 7.97 4.97 -12.55
C GLY A 11 7.89 5.50 -11.11
N LEU A 12 6.67 5.73 -10.61
CA LEU A 12 6.43 6.12 -9.22
C LEU A 12 6.88 5.02 -8.25
N ALA A 13 6.53 3.77 -8.51
CA ALA A 13 6.97 2.63 -7.70
C ALA A 13 8.49 2.58 -7.54
N MET A 14 9.21 2.77 -8.65
CA MET A 14 10.68 2.77 -8.63
C MET A 14 11.26 3.97 -7.88
N GLN A 15 10.64 5.16 -7.97
CA GLN A 15 11.07 6.32 -7.18
C GLN A 15 10.88 6.10 -5.68
N GLU A 16 9.78 5.47 -5.26
CA GLU A 16 9.54 5.14 -3.86
C GLU A 16 10.53 4.08 -3.36
N LEU A 17 10.80 3.05 -4.14
CA LEU A 17 11.77 2.01 -3.81
C LEU A 17 13.20 2.58 -3.72
N ASP A 18 13.58 3.49 -4.62
CA ASP A 18 14.86 4.21 -4.54
C ASP A 18 14.96 5.05 -3.27
N GLY A 19 13.85 5.70 -2.88
CA GLY A 19 13.77 6.44 -1.62
C GLY A 19 13.99 5.55 -0.39
N ILE A 20 13.46 4.33 -0.38
CA ILE A 20 13.71 3.33 0.68
C ILE A 20 15.20 2.96 0.72
N ILE A 21 15.79 2.66 -0.45
CA ILE A 21 17.22 2.31 -0.57
C ILE A 21 18.11 3.45 -0.06
N ASP A 22 17.78 4.70 -0.38
CA ASP A 22 18.54 5.86 0.05
C ASP A 22 18.47 6.08 1.57
N VAL A 23 17.34 5.77 2.21
CA VAL A 23 17.27 5.74 3.68
C VAL A 23 18.11 4.59 4.21
N ALA A 24 17.93 3.37 3.69
CA ALA A 24 18.63 2.17 4.14
C ALA A 24 20.15 2.30 4.11
N LYS A 25 20.72 2.96 3.08
CA LYS A 25 22.15 3.23 2.96
C LYS A 25 22.72 4.14 4.04
N ARG A 26 21.88 4.92 4.72
CA ARG A 26 22.28 5.87 5.78
C ARG A 26 22.17 5.28 7.18
N LEU A 27 21.55 4.09 7.32
CA LEU A 27 21.34 3.43 8.61
C LEU A 27 22.65 2.82 9.13
N TYR A 28 22.88 2.99 10.44
CA TYR A 28 23.90 2.28 11.17
C TYR A 28 23.39 0.92 11.66
N SER A 29 24.32 0.08 12.15
CA SER A 29 23.95 -1.28 12.60
C SER A 29 22.87 -1.27 13.69
N GLU A 30 22.91 -0.29 14.60
CA GLU A 30 21.96 -0.14 15.68
C GLU A 30 20.57 0.32 15.21
N ASP A 31 20.47 1.05 14.10
CA ASP A 31 19.19 1.52 13.58
C ASP A 31 18.32 0.36 13.09
N TRP A 32 18.93 -0.69 12.56
CA TRP A 32 18.19 -1.86 12.06
C TRP A 32 17.39 -2.60 13.12
N GLU A 33 17.83 -2.52 14.39
CA GLU A 33 17.15 -3.15 15.53
C GLU A 33 16.00 -2.30 16.10
N ARG A 34 15.85 -1.07 15.63
CA ARG A 34 14.79 -0.17 16.09
C ARG A 34 13.42 -0.65 15.64
N PRO A 35 12.33 -0.41 16.45
CA PRO A 35 10.98 -0.71 16.02
C PRO A 35 10.58 0.09 14.77
N ALA A 36 9.99 -0.58 13.79
CA ALA A 36 9.46 0.05 12.59
C ALA A 36 8.11 0.76 12.81
N GLY A 37 7.49 0.58 13.98
CA GLY A 37 6.16 1.10 14.27
C GLY A 37 5.03 0.34 13.56
N LEU A 38 5.31 -0.87 13.08
CA LEU A 38 4.41 -1.80 12.41
C LEU A 38 4.27 -3.07 13.26
N GLY A 39 3.40 -3.03 14.26
CA GLY A 39 3.31 -4.12 15.24
C GLY A 39 4.65 -4.34 15.95
N GLU A 40 5.17 -5.57 15.89
CA GLU A 40 6.45 -5.94 16.51
C GLU A 40 7.66 -5.86 15.57
N TRP A 41 7.47 -5.39 14.33
CA TRP A 41 8.54 -5.36 13.34
C TRP A 41 9.66 -4.37 13.69
N THR A 42 10.87 -4.80 13.46
CA THR A 42 12.06 -3.95 13.40
C THR A 42 12.24 -3.32 12.03
N ILE A 43 13.11 -2.32 11.92
CA ILE A 43 13.50 -1.75 10.63
C ILE A 43 14.15 -2.82 9.73
N ALA A 44 14.90 -3.76 10.31
CA ALA A 44 15.47 -4.87 9.55
C ALA A 44 14.39 -5.77 8.92
N GLU A 45 13.34 -6.08 9.67
CA GLU A 45 12.22 -6.89 9.15
C GLU A 45 11.44 -6.15 8.09
N LEU A 46 11.21 -4.84 8.25
CA LEU A 46 10.61 -4.00 7.21
C LEU A 46 11.47 -3.97 5.94
N GLY A 47 12.78 -3.77 6.07
CA GLY A 47 13.70 -3.79 4.92
C GLY A 47 13.75 -5.15 4.21
N ALA A 48 13.74 -6.24 4.98
CA ALA A 48 13.71 -7.59 4.45
C ALA A 48 12.40 -7.88 3.70
N HIS A 49 11.28 -7.44 4.25
CA HIS A 49 9.96 -7.53 3.62
C HIS A 49 9.92 -6.80 2.27
N VAL A 50 10.37 -5.54 2.23
CA VAL A 50 10.41 -4.76 0.99
C VAL A 50 11.31 -5.41 -0.07
N ALA A 51 12.47 -5.91 0.33
CA ALA A 51 13.39 -6.60 -0.58
C ALA A 51 12.77 -7.90 -1.13
N GLU A 52 12.08 -8.67 -0.30
CA GLU A 52 11.40 -9.88 -0.71
C GLU A 52 10.26 -9.58 -1.68
N ILE A 53 9.42 -8.60 -1.37
CA ILE A 53 8.30 -8.20 -2.24
C ILE A 53 8.82 -7.73 -3.59
N ALA A 54 9.85 -6.88 -3.63
CA ALA A 54 10.43 -6.40 -4.87
C ALA A 54 10.95 -7.55 -5.75
N TRP A 55 11.60 -8.53 -5.14
CA TRP A 55 12.03 -9.74 -5.84
C TRP A 55 10.86 -10.53 -6.41
N ARG A 56 9.85 -10.81 -5.59
CA ARG A 56 8.66 -11.58 -6.02
C ARG A 56 7.87 -10.86 -7.12
N GLN A 57 7.82 -9.56 -7.07
CA GLN A 57 7.19 -8.74 -8.12
C GLN A 57 7.99 -8.80 -9.42
N ALA A 58 9.32 -8.76 -9.35
CA ALA A 58 10.19 -8.96 -10.53
C ALA A 58 9.93 -10.32 -11.18
N GLU A 59 9.89 -11.38 -10.39
CA GLU A 59 9.57 -12.73 -10.86
C GLU A 59 8.14 -12.81 -11.45
N ALA A 60 7.17 -12.09 -10.87
CA ALA A 60 5.82 -12.03 -11.42
C ALA A 60 5.79 -11.38 -12.81
N PHE A 61 6.56 -10.28 -13.03
CA PHE A 61 6.69 -9.68 -14.34
C PHE A 61 7.45 -10.55 -15.33
N HIS A 62 8.44 -11.31 -14.89
CA HIS A 62 9.08 -12.31 -15.77
C HIS A 62 8.10 -13.38 -16.21
N ARG A 63 7.30 -13.92 -15.30
CA ARG A 63 6.28 -14.94 -15.58
C ARG A 63 5.15 -14.40 -16.44
N TYR A 64 4.73 -13.16 -16.22
CA TYR A 64 3.78 -12.47 -17.09
C TYR A 64 4.24 -12.51 -18.55
N ARG A 65 5.51 -12.22 -18.84
CA ARG A 65 6.07 -12.29 -20.20
C ARG A 65 6.14 -13.71 -20.75
N LEU A 66 6.32 -14.68 -19.89
CA LEU A 66 6.30 -16.11 -20.26
C LEU A 66 4.88 -16.67 -20.37
N ALA A 67 3.86 -15.85 -20.13
CA ALA A 67 2.45 -16.23 -20.09
C ALA A 67 2.16 -17.39 -19.10
N THR A 68 2.89 -17.46 -17.98
CA THR A 68 2.65 -18.45 -16.94
C THR A 68 1.78 -17.85 -15.83
N ALA A 69 0.83 -18.61 -15.32
CA ALA A 69 -0.05 -18.18 -14.21
C ALA A 69 0.50 -18.57 -12.83
N GLU A 70 1.67 -19.18 -12.77
CA GLU A 70 2.26 -19.63 -11.51
C GLU A 70 2.82 -18.47 -10.71
N ALA A 71 2.36 -18.30 -9.46
CA ALA A 71 2.89 -17.28 -8.56
C ALA A 71 4.37 -17.51 -8.22
N PRO A 72 5.17 -16.45 -8.08
CA PRO A 72 6.59 -16.56 -7.74
C PRO A 72 6.78 -17.12 -6.32
N GLY A 73 7.82 -17.93 -6.17
CA GLY A 73 8.28 -18.43 -4.87
C GLY A 73 8.90 -17.32 -3.99
N PRO A 74 9.25 -17.65 -2.74
CA PRO A 74 9.92 -16.72 -1.86
C PRO A 74 11.29 -16.30 -2.42
N ALA A 75 11.69 -15.07 -2.11
CA ALA A 75 13.03 -14.57 -2.45
C ALA A 75 14.12 -15.30 -1.65
N PRO A 76 15.34 -15.40 -2.20
CA PRO A 76 16.49 -15.86 -1.43
C PRO A 76 16.71 -14.95 -0.22
N ILE A 77 16.84 -15.55 0.97
CA ILE A 77 17.15 -14.80 2.20
C ILE A 77 18.67 -14.61 2.24
N PRO A 78 19.19 -13.38 2.37
CA PRO A 78 20.63 -13.18 2.53
C PRO A 78 21.10 -13.70 3.90
N PRO A 79 22.34 -14.17 3.99
CA PRO A 79 22.87 -14.77 5.21
C PRO A 79 23.16 -13.78 6.33
N ASP A 80 23.25 -12.46 6.06
CA ASP A 80 23.57 -11.42 7.06
C ASP A 80 22.65 -10.20 6.90
N PRO A 81 21.95 -9.77 7.98
CA PRO A 81 21.13 -8.54 7.97
C PRO A 81 21.88 -7.26 7.57
N ARG A 82 23.20 -7.21 7.76
CA ARG A 82 24.02 -6.06 7.35
C ARG A 82 24.06 -5.85 5.84
N ASP A 83 23.68 -6.87 5.08
CA ASP A 83 23.59 -6.81 3.62
C ASP A 83 22.21 -6.38 3.12
N LEU A 84 21.32 -5.90 4.00
CA LEU A 84 19.94 -5.53 3.63
C LEU A 84 19.87 -4.39 2.61
N SER A 85 20.72 -3.38 2.72
CA SER A 85 20.73 -2.27 1.74
C SER A 85 21.20 -2.75 0.36
N GLU A 86 22.16 -3.65 0.29
CA GLU A 86 22.62 -4.29 -0.94
C GLU A 86 21.53 -5.21 -1.52
N ARG A 87 20.85 -5.97 -0.67
CA ARG A 87 19.72 -6.82 -1.07
C ARG A 87 18.58 -6.00 -1.64
N LEU A 88 18.20 -4.88 -1.00
CA LEU A 88 17.19 -3.96 -1.50
C LEU A 88 17.56 -3.43 -2.90
N ALA A 89 18.81 -3.00 -3.07
CA ALA A 89 19.31 -2.51 -4.35
C ALA A 89 19.27 -3.62 -5.43
N CYS A 90 19.69 -4.82 -5.11
CA CYS A 90 19.66 -5.97 -6.02
C CYS A 90 18.21 -6.32 -6.42
N SER A 91 17.28 -6.36 -5.49
CA SER A 91 15.87 -6.61 -5.77
C SER A 91 15.24 -5.52 -6.64
N ALA A 92 15.61 -4.25 -6.40
CA ALA A 92 15.17 -3.14 -7.21
C ALA A 92 15.69 -3.21 -8.66
N ASP A 93 16.95 -3.57 -8.85
CA ASP A 93 17.54 -3.74 -10.18
C ASP A 93 16.90 -4.92 -10.93
N HIS A 94 16.61 -6.00 -10.21
CA HIS A 94 15.86 -7.13 -10.77
C HIS A 94 14.46 -6.70 -11.24
N LEU A 95 13.74 -5.93 -10.43
CA LEU A 95 12.41 -5.42 -10.77
C LEU A 95 12.47 -4.46 -11.97
N ARG A 96 13.44 -3.54 -12.01
CA ARG A 96 13.65 -2.66 -13.17
C ARG A 96 13.90 -3.44 -14.45
N SER A 97 14.77 -4.45 -14.38
CA SER A 97 15.08 -5.30 -15.52
C SER A 97 13.86 -6.07 -16.00
N ALA A 98 13.06 -6.61 -15.07
CA ALA A 98 11.83 -7.33 -15.40
C ALA A 98 10.82 -6.43 -16.12
N ALA A 99 10.72 -5.17 -15.73
CA ALA A 99 9.78 -4.20 -16.29
C ALA A 99 10.25 -3.46 -17.55
N ALA A 100 11.56 -3.49 -17.85
CA ALA A 100 12.16 -2.73 -18.96
C ALA A 100 11.61 -3.12 -20.36
N HIS A 101 10.95 -4.24 -20.49
CA HIS A 101 10.44 -4.77 -21.77
C HIS A 101 9.02 -4.31 -22.13
N GLY A 102 8.46 -3.40 -21.33
CA GLY A 102 7.10 -2.90 -21.53
C GLY A 102 6.02 -3.85 -21.01
N PHE A 103 4.80 -3.39 -21.05
CA PHE A 103 3.63 -4.10 -20.57
C PHE A 103 2.55 -4.08 -21.64
N ASP A 104 2.05 -5.26 -21.99
CA ASP A 104 0.80 -5.40 -22.72
C ASP A 104 -0.35 -5.51 -21.71
N GLU A 105 -1.59 -5.24 -22.11
CA GLU A 105 -2.74 -5.30 -21.20
C GLU A 105 -3.15 -6.72 -20.81
N THR A 106 -2.68 -7.72 -21.54
CA THR A 106 -2.96 -9.14 -21.31
C THR A 106 -1.70 -9.98 -21.58
N PRO A 107 -1.43 -11.02 -20.81
CA PRO A 107 -2.18 -11.62 -19.69
C PRO A 107 -2.12 -10.78 -18.40
N ALA A 108 -2.75 -11.25 -17.32
CA ALA A 108 -2.60 -10.63 -15.99
C ALA A 108 -1.23 -10.95 -15.37
N VAL A 109 -0.67 -10.00 -14.60
CA VAL A 109 0.57 -10.19 -13.83
C VAL A 109 0.26 -11.09 -12.63
N PRO A 110 0.91 -12.25 -12.47
CA PRO A 110 0.62 -13.18 -11.38
C PRO A 110 1.28 -12.74 -10.07
N LEU A 111 0.77 -11.65 -9.47
CA LEU A 111 1.26 -11.20 -8.16
C LEU A 111 0.97 -12.24 -7.07
N PRO A 112 1.74 -12.25 -5.95
CA PRO A 112 1.63 -13.27 -4.91
C PRO A 112 0.25 -13.41 -4.28
N PHE A 113 -0.55 -12.36 -4.28
CA PHE A 113 -1.90 -12.34 -3.67
C PHE A 113 -3.04 -12.50 -4.68
N ALA A 114 -2.86 -12.10 -5.93
CA ALA A 114 -3.82 -12.27 -7.01
C ALA A 114 -3.21 -11.92 -8.37
N PRO A 115 -3.64 -12.54 -9.48
CA PRO A 115 -3.33 -12.06 -10.81
C PRO A 115 -4.06 -10.75 -11.09
N LEU A 116 -3.34 -9.70 -11.51
CA LEU A 116 -3.90 -8.38 -11.80
C LEU A 116 -3.52 -7.90 -13.20
N PRO A 117 -4.37 -7.10 -13.87
CA PRO A 117 -3.95 -6.34 -15.05
C PRO A 117 -2.68 -5.54 -14.76
N ALA A 118 -1.77 -5.44 -15.73
CA ALA A 118 -0.46 -4.80 -15.52
C ALA A 118 -0.58 -3.35 -15.01
N SER A 119 -1.60 -2.60 -15.43
CA SER A 119 -1.86 -1.24 -14.96
C SER A 119 -2.22 -1.20 -13.46
N ILE A 120 -3.03 -2.13 -12.99
CA ILE A 120 -3.41 -2.23 -11.58
C ILE A 120 -2.24 -2.78 -10.77
N ALA A 121 -1.51 -3.78 -11.28
CA ALA A 121 -0.31 -4.30 -10.63
C ALA A 121 0.72 -3.19 -10.36
N ALA A 122 1.00 -2.33 -11.33
CA ALA A 122 1.92 -1.21 -11.17
C ALA A 122 1.46 -0.20 -10.10
N GLN A 123 0.14 0.09 -10.03
CA GLN A 123 -0.42 0.97 -8.99
C GLN A 123 -0.30 0.36 -7.59
N VAL A 124 -0.63 -0.92 -7.44
CA VAL A 124 -0.48 -1.63 -6.16
C VAL A 124 0.97 -1.63 -5.69
N ILE A 125 1.93 -1.84 -6.60
CA ILE A 125 3.37 -1.81 -6.30
C ILE A 125 3.81 -0.40 -5.88
N ALA A 126 3.30 0.65 -6.52
CA ALA A 126 3.59 2.03 -6.13
C ALA A 126 3.04 2.38 -4.74
N ILE A 127 1.84 1.92 -4.41
CA ILE A 127 1.25 2.06 -3.08
C ILE A 127 2.11 1.34 -2.04
N GLU A 128 2.49 0.09 -2.29
CA GLU A 128 3.30 -0.73 -1.40
C GLU A 128 4.60 -0.03 -1.01
N TYR A 129 5.39 0.41 -1.99
CA TYR A 129 6.65 1.08 -1.69
C TYR A 129 6.46 2.48 -1.09
N GLY A 130 5.44 3.23 -1.53
CA GLY A 130 5.16 4.55 -1.00
C GLY A 130 4.79 4.51 0.49
N VAL A 131 3.97 3.54 0.88
CA VAL A 131 3.59 3.34 2.29
C VAL A 131 4.79 2.88 3.12
N HIS A 132 5.57 1.93 2.63
CA HIS A 132 6.76 1.45 3.36
C HIS A 132 7.90 2.45 3.41
N ARG A 133 8.03 3.33 2.41
CA ARG A 133 8.93 4.47 2.52
C ARG A 133 8.50 5.42 3.63
N TYR A 134 7.20 5.73 3.72
CA TYR A 134 6.66 6.53 4.82
C TYR A 134 6.91 5.85 6.19
N ASP A 135 6.66 4.54 6.30
CA ASP A 135 6.92 3.77 7.52
C ASP A 135 8.39 3.85 7.94
N LEU A 136 9.31 3.67 6.99
CA LEU A 136 10.76 3.73 7.25
C LEU A 136 11.22 5.13 7.70
N HIS A 137 10.74 6.20 7.05
CA HIS A 137 11.04 7.57 7.48
C HIS A 137 10.58 7.81 8.91
N ARG A 138 9.36 7.39 9.27
CA ARG A 138 8.87 7.50 10.64
C ARG A 138 9.72 6.74 11.65
N ALA A 139 10.16 5.54 11.31
CA ALA A 139 10.97 4.69 12.17
C ALA A 139 12.34 5.30 12.49
N VAL A 140 12.85 6.16 11.62
CA VAL A 140 14.12 6.90 11.82
C VAL A 140 13.93 8.36 12.26
N ASP A 141 12.73 8.70 12.74
CA ASP A 141 12.37 10.04 13.21
C ASP A 141 12.48 11.14 12.13
N ASP A 142 12.39 10.76 10.85
CA ASP A 142 12.36 11.68 9.73
C ASP A 142 10.90 11.99 9.36
N ILE A 143 10.48 13.25 9.49
CA ILE A 143 9.12 13.71 9.23
C ILE A 143 8.96 13.96 7.72
N THR A 144 9.12 12.91 6.91
CA THR A 144 8.81 12.97 5.48
C THR A 144 7.35 12.57 5.27
N PRO A 145 6.51 13.42 4.64
CA PRO A 145 5.11 13.11 4.38
C PRO A 145 4.97 12.00 3.34
N LEU A 146 3.81 11.35 3.33
CA LEU A 146 3.41 10.49 2.21
C LEU A 146 3.29 11.35 0.94
N ARG A 147 3.86 10.90 -0.16
CA ARG A 147 3.78 11.67 -1.41
C ARG A 147 2.33 11.81 -1.89
N ALA A 148 2.00 12.97 -2.43
CA ALA A 148 0.64 13.29 -2.87
C ALA A 148 0.14 12.35 -3.99
N ASP A 149 1.03 11.92 -4.90
CA ASP A 149 0.67 10.97 -5.96
C ASP A 149 0.44 9.54 -5.43
N VAL A 150 1.15 9.12 -4.39
CA VAL A 150 0.88 7.85 -3.68
C VAL A 150 -0.44 7.95 -2.91
N ALA A 151 -0.67 9.04 -2.17
CA ALA A 151 -1.93 9.28 -1.48
C ALA A 151 -3.12 9.23 -2.45
N GLN A 152 -3.00 9.87 -3.62
CA GLN A 152 -4.03 9.83 -4.65
C GLN A 152 -4.29 8.40 -5.16
N LEU A 153 -3.24 7.61 -5.42
CA LEU A 153 -3.41 6.21 -5.81
C LEU A 153 -4.15 5.39 -4.76
N ILE A 154 -3.84 5.58 -3.48
CA ILE A 154 -4.54 4.91 -2.38
C ILE A 154 -6.03 5.28 -2.40
N LEU A 155 -6.35 6.58 -2.54
CA LEU A 155 -7.73 7.06 -2.56
C LEU A 155 -8.47 6.56 -3.81
N ASP A 156 -7.84 6.51 -4.97
CA ASP A 156 -8.42 5.98 -6.20
C ASP A 156 -8.76 4.48 -6.08
N GLN A 157 -7.93 3.70 -5.34
CA GLN A 157 -8.15 2.28 -5.10
C GLN A 157 -9.03 1.99 -3.87
N ALA A 158 -9.29 2.97 -3.01
CA ALA A 158 -10.04 2.80 -1.78
C ALA A 158 -11.41 2.13 -1.97
N PRO A 159 -12.22 2.45 -3.01
CA PRO A 159 -13.49 1.78 -3.22
C PRO A 159 -13.37 0.27 -3.36
N VAL A 160 -12.41 -0.20 -4.15
CA VAL A 160 -12.20 -1.64 -4.39
C VAL A 160 -11.56 -2.28 -3.16
N TYR A 161 -10.54 -1.64 -2.61
CA TYR A 161 -9.80 -2.15 -1.47
C TYR A 161 -10.69 -2.36 -0.24
N LEU A 162 -11.51 -1.36 0.13
CA LEU A 162 -12.39 -1.46 1.29
C LEU A 162 -13.48 -2.53 1.11
N LEU A 163 -14.00 -2.70 -0.11
CA LEU A 163 -14.94 -3.80 -0.39
C LEU A 163 -14.29 -5.19 -0.18
N MET A 164 -13.01 -5.32 -0.50
CA MET A 164 -12.27 -6.59 -0.37
C MET A 164 -11.96 -6.95 1.09
N ILE A 165 -11.56 -5.97 1.91
CA ILE A 165 -11.11 -6.23 3.28
C ILE A 165 -12.21 -6.12 4.34
N GLY A 166 -13.39 -5.62 3.97
CA GLY A 166 -14.49 -5.32 4.88
C GLY A 166 -14.94 -6.53 5.68
N GLN A 167 -14.80 -6.46 7.01
CA GLN A 167 -15.21 -7.50 7.93
C GLN A 167 -16.75 -7.51 8.09
N PRO A 168 -17.33 -8.65 8.53
CA PRO A 168 -18.76 -8.71 8.82
C PRO A 168 -19.21 -7.62 9.81
N ALA A 169 -20.34 -7.00 9.51
CA ALA A 169 -20.97 -5.98 10.35
C ALA A 169 -22.51 -6.12 10.26
N PRO A 170 -23.28 -5.56 11.20
CA PRO A 170 -24.73 -5.47 11.08
C PRO A 170 -25.12 -4.67 9.83
N ASP A 171 -26.24 -5.03 9.21
CA ASP A 171 -26.85 -4.25 8.14
C ASP A 171 -27.15 -2.82 8.59
N GLY A 172 -26.95 -1.88 7.70
CA GLY A 172 -27.09 -0.45 7.97
C GLY A 172 -25.83 0.20 8.57
N ALA A 173 -24.77 -0.56 8.87
CA ALA A 173 -23.46 0.05 9.14
C ALA A 173 -22.99 0.77 7.87
N GLY A 174 -22.53 2.04 8.00
CA GLY A 174 -22.15 2.80 6.82
C GLY A 174 -21.20 3.95 7.15
N TYR A 175 -20.21 4.14 6.28
CA TYR A 175 -19.17 5.15 6.41
C TYR A 175 -19.06 5.98 5.14
N ARG A 176 -18.97 7.30 5.32
CA ARG A 176 -18.55 8.23 4.29
C ARG A 176 -17.11 8.62 4.56
N LEU A 177 -16.25 8.47 3.56
CA LEU A 177 -14.87 8.95 3.58
C LEU A 177 -14.79 10.20 2.69
N ARG A 178 -14.25 11.28 3.25
CA ARG A 178 -14.20 12.56 2.56
C ARG A 178 -12.83 13.21 2.72
N SER A 179 -12.26 13.64 1.59
CA SER A 179 -11.07 14.50 1.53
C SER A 179 -11.26 15.56 0.43
N ASP A 180 -10.19 16.20 0.01
CA ASP A 180 -10.24 17.16 -1.10
C ASP A 180 -10.57 16.50 -2.44
N THR A 181 -10.09 15.26 -2.66
CA THR A 181 -10.25 14.53 -3.92
C THR A 181 -11.19 13.33 -3.84
N LEU A 182 -11.50 12.83 -2.64
CA LEU A 182 -12.39 11.68 -2.43
C LEU A 182 -13.68 12.10 -1.70
N ASP A 183 -14.82 11.65 -2.20
CA ASP A 183 -16.11 11.67 -1.50
C ASP A 183 -16.87 10.39 -1.83
N MET A 184 -16.72 9.37 -0.99
CA MET A 184 -17.35 8.06 -1.19
C MET A 184 -18.08 7.60 0.05
N ALA A 185 -19.09 6.74 -0.14
CA ALA A 185 -19.72 6.01 0.95
C ALA A 185 -19.72 4.52 0.69
N ILE A 186 -19.56 3.76 1.78
CA ILE A 186 -19.64 2.31 1.82
C ILE A 186 -20.64 1.91 2.90
N VAL A 187 -21.59 1.06 2.56
CA VAL A 187 -22.69 0.63 3.45
C VAL A 187 -22.80 -0.88 3.44
N ARG A 188 -23.13 -1.46 4.59
CA ARG A 188 -23.44 -2.88 4.73
C ARG A 188 -24.92 -3.11 4.40
N THR A 189 -25.18 -3.94 3.38
CA THR A 189 -26.52 -4.34 2.95
C THR A 189 -26.49 -5.77 2.45
N ASP A 190 -27.48 -6.58 2.85
CA ASP A 190 -27.60 -7.98 2.45
C ASP A 190 -26.29 -8.77 2.73
N ASP A 191 -25.73 -8.59 3.92
CA ASP A 191 -24.49 -9.22 4.36
C ASP A 191 -23.23 -8.89 3.51
N GLN A 192 -23.27 -7.83 2.71
CA GLN A 192 -22.15 -7.40 1.88
C GLN A 192 -21.88 -5.89 2.03
N TRP A 193 -20.60 -5.51 1.93
CA TRP A 193 -20.23 -4.11 1.77
C TRP A 193 -20.42 -3.68 0.32
N GLN A 194 -21.05 -2.52 0.14
CA GLN A 194 -21.38 -1.97 -1.17
C GLN A 194 -21.09 -0.47 -1.20
N LEU A 195 -20.70 0.04 -2.37
CA LEU A 195 -20.67 1.48 -2.59
C LEU A 195 -22.10 2.01 -2.58
N ALA A 196 -22.32 3.14 -1.90
CA ALA A 196 -23.63 3.73 -1.69
C ALA A 196 -23.62 5.24 -1.96
N HIS A 197 -24.79 5.85 -1.93
CA HIS A 197 -24.87 7.31 -1.92
C HIS A 197 -24.36 7.85 -0.58
N THR A 198 -23.67 8.98 -0.61
CA THR A 198 -23.06 9.59 0.59
C THR A 198 -24.07 9.91 1.70
N ARG A 199 -25.35 10.14 1.36
CA ARG A 199 -26.43 10.35 2.32
C ARG A 199 -26.83 9.11 3.12
N ASP A 200 -26.46 7.92 2.65
CA ASP A 200 -26.85 6.65 3.27
C ASP A 200 -25.84 6.24 4.37
N ALA A 201 -24.72 6.95 4.47
CA ALA A 201 -23.71 6.70 5.49
C ALA A 201 -24.16 7.29 6.85
N VAL A 202 -23.93 6.50 7.91
CA VAL A 202 -24.25 6.89 9.29
C VAL A 202 -23.10 7.59 10.01
N CYS A 203 -21.87 7.39 9.55
CA CYS A 203 -20.66 8.01 10.08
C CYS A 203 -19.87 8.67 8.94
N THR A 204 -19.34 9.86 9.17
CA THR A 204 -18.44 10.54 8.22
C THR A 204 -17.06 10.69 8.84
N ILE A 205 -16.04 10.34 8.08
CA ILE A 205 -14.61 10.52 8.42
C ILE A 205 -14.04 11.46 7.36
N THR A 206 -13.52 12.61 7.82
CA THR A 206 -12.98 13.66 6.94
C THR A 206 -11.52 13.94 7.30
N GLY A 207 -10.68 14.17 6.33
CA GLY A 207 -9.28 14.55 6.50
C GLY A 207 -8.68 15.06 5.20
N SER A 208 -7.41 15.48 5.22
CA SER A 208 -6.67 15.71 3.98
C SER A 208 -6.50 14.40 3.19
N ASP A 209 -6.17 14.48 1.91
CA ASP A 209 -5.89 13.29 1.08
C ASP A 209 -4.84 12.40 1.72
N GLU A 210 -3.73 12.97 2.22
CA GLU A 210 -2.69 12.24 2.92
C GLU A 210 -3.22 11.56 4.20
N SER A 211 -3.92 12.30 5.05
CA SER A 211 -4.42 11.76 6.32
C SER A 211 -5.41 10.62 6.09
N LEU A 212 -6.29 10.77 5.10
CA LEU A 212 -7.26 9.74 4.79
C LEU A 212 -6.61 8.51 4.15
N ALA A 213 -5.63 8.69 3.26
CA ALA A 213 -4.86 7.61 2.69
C ALA A 213 -4.11 6.82 3.77
N LEU A 214 -3.38 7.50 4.66
CA LEU A 214 -2.69 6.88 5.79
C LEU A 214 -3.67 6.17 6.75
N PHE A 215 -4.84 6.74 6.96
CA PHE A 215 -5.88 6.11 7.77
C PHE A 215 -6.37 4.81 7.12
N ILE A 216 -6.70 4.82 5.84
CA ILE A 216 -7.13 3.62 5.10
C ILE A 216 -6.05 2.54 5.18
N MET A 217 -4.78 2.91 5.02
CA MET A 217 -3.63 2.00 5.08
C MET A 217 -3.21 1.60 6.51
N GLY A 218 -3.96 1.95 7.53
CA GLY A 218 -3.68 1.50 8.91
C GLY A 218 -2.58 2.27 9.63
N ARG A 219 -2.06 3.35 9.07
CA ARG A 219 -0.94 4.13 9.64
C ARG A 219 -1.39 5.24 10.58
N LEU A 220 -2.67 5.54 10.61
CA LEU A 220 -3.26 6.45 11.59
C LEU A 220 -4.25 5.71 12.49
N PRO A 221 -4.21 5.96 13.81
CA PRO A 221 -5.22 5.46 14.72
C PRO A 221 -6.58 6.15 14.46
N HIS A 222 -7.65 5.53 14.94
CA HIS A 222 -8.99 6.06 14.72
C HIS A 222 -9.23 7.43 15.38
N ASP A 223 -8.48 7.77 16.41
CA ASP A 223 -8.57 9.01 17.20
C ASP A 223 -7.51 10.06 16.82
N ASP A 224 -6.81 9.88 15.71
CA ASP A 224 -5.82 10.83 15.22
C ASP A 224 -6.46 12.21 15.00
N ALA A 225 -5.80 13.26 15.49
CA ALA A 225 -6.27 14.65 15.43
C ALA A 225 -6.36 15.23 14.00
N ARG A 226 -5.75 14.56 13.02
CA ARG A 226 -5.83 14.95 11.60
C ARG A 226 -7.13 14.53 10.93
N LEU A 227 -7.99 13.80 11.65
CA LEU A 227 -9.26 13.29 11.15
C LEU A 227 -10.44 13.84 11.94
N ASP A 228 -11.38 14.46 11.26
CA ASP A 228 -12.67 14.81 11.82
C ASP A 228 -13.66 13.66 11.64
N ARG A 229 -14.48 13.42 12.66
CA ARG A 229 -15.46 12.33 12.67
C ARG A 229 -16.80 12.85 13.15
N SER A 230 -17.85 12.43 12.48
CA SER A 230 -19.22 12.76 12.86
C SER A 230 -20.14 11.57 12.66
N GLY A 231 -21.21 11.50 13.45
CA GLY A 231 -22.19 10.43 13.43
C GLY A 231 -22.04 9.44 14.59
N PRO A 232 -23.00 8.49 14.74
CA PRO A 232 -23.10 7.62 15.92
C PRO A 232 -21.97 6.60 16.06
N ASP A 233 -21.22 6.33 15.01
CA ASP A 233 -20.10 5.39 15.01
C ASP A 233 -18.71 6.10 15.07
N ALA A 234 -18.67 7.31 15.59
CA ALA A 234 -17.44 8.09 15.78
C ALA A 234 -16.39 7.44 16.71
N HIS A 235 -16.69 6.26 17.27
CA HIS A 235 -15.90 5.59 18.29
C HIS A 235 -15.04 4.42 17.77
N GLY A 236 -14.57 4.46 16.55
CA GLY A 236 -13.45 3.62 16.13
C GLY A 236 -13.77 2.26 15.53
N ARG A 237 -15.03 1.93 15.28
CA ARG A 237 -15.40 0.67 14.63
C ARG A 237 -14.86 0.56 13.20
N PHE A 238 -14.63 1.68 12.51
CA PHE A 238 -14.09 1.63 11.14
C PHE A 238 -12.83 0.77 11.07
N LYS A 239 -11.86 0.98 11.96
CA LYS A 239 -10.60 0.21 11.96
C LYS A 239 -10.76 -1.27 12.33
N THR A 240 -11.80 -1.61 13.08
CA THR A 240 -12.15 -3.01 13.34
C THR A 240 -12.77 -3.68 12.14
N LEU A 241 -13.58 -2.93 11.36
CA LEU A 241 -14.27 -3.44 10.18
C LEU A 241 -13.40 -3.40 8.92
N PHE A 242 -12.48 -2.46 8.86
CA PHE A 242 -11.52 -2.27 7.77
C PHE A 242 -10.11 -2.17 8.35
N PRO A 243 -9.55 -3.29 8.83
CA PRO A 243 -8.16 -3.30 9.28
C PRO A 243 -7.26 -2.96 8.10
N GLY A 244 -6.33 -2.04 8.30
CA GLY A 244 -5.32 -1.74 7.29
C GLY A 244 -4.37 -2.94 7.09
N PRO A 245 -3.58 -2.95 6.01
CA PRO A 245 -2.54 -3.96 5.77
C PRO A 245 -1.37 -3.79 6.72
#